data_e75b4b0926718584dbd7f0486fa4a23d
#
_entry.id   e75b4b0926718584dbd7f0486fa4a23d
#
_cell.length_a   1.000
_cell.length_b   1.000
_cell.length_c   1.000
_cell.angle_alpha   90.00
_cell.angle_beta   90.00
_cell.angle_gamma   90.00
#
_symmetry.space_group_name_H-M   'P 1'
#
loop_
_entity.id
_entity.type
_entity.pdbx_description
1 polymer ?
#
loop_
_entity_poly.entity_id
_entity_poly.type
_entity_poly.pdbx_seq_one_letter_code
_entity_poly.pdbx_strand_id
1 'polypeptide(L)'
;MPTLLFDYGGTLDSDARHWNYVLRDGFSQAALSHPALSQLDTDIWRAAYVHGERTLAQQPIILPEDDFATLLHKKVTLEVEHLCTEGGFHFSTKERESIVDIVATYCDTQARHTTLRARKVLDTLVARGYNFVLVTNFYGNIRAVLQGYGLLDLFPRIVESATAGVRKP
;
A
#
# COMPACT_ATOMS: atom_id res chain seq x y z
N MET A 1 17.66 -7.40 26.16
CA MET A 1 16.27 -7.15 25.72
C MET A 1 15.99 -7.97 24.48
N PRO A 2 14.92 -8.76 24.42
CA PRO A 2 14.59 -9.54 23.23
C PRO A 2 14.20 -8.59 22.08
N THR A 3 14.61 -8.97 20.84
CA THR A 3 14.31 -8.20 19.64
C THR A 3 13.28 -8.94 18.80
N LEU A 4 12.23 -8.25 18.40
CA LEU A 4 11.21 -8.76 17.49
C LEU A 4 11.45 -8.18 16.10
N LEU A 5 11.34 -9.03 15.08
CA LEU A 5 11.37 -8.63 13.68
C LEU A 5 9.95 -8.51 13.17
N PHE A 6 9.62 -7.37 12.56
CA PHE A 6 8.32 -7.11 11.97
C PHE A 6 8.44 -6.93 10.46
N ASP A 7 7.45 -7.43 9.73
CA ASP A 7 7.12 -6.96 8.39
C ASP A 7 6.16 -5.79 8.49
N TYR A 8 6.06 -4.98 7.42
CA TYR A 8 5.11 -3.89 7.33
C TYR A 8 3.89 -4.28 6.49
N GLY A 9 4.08 -4.44 5.18
CA GLY A 9 3.00 -4.66 4.23
C GLY A 9 2.26 -5.99 4.45
N GLY A 10 0.97 -5.92 4.64
CA GLY A 10 0.16 -7.09 4.97
C GLY A 10 0.18 -7.47 6.46
N THR A 11 1.04 -6.84 7.28
CA THR A 11 1.21 -7.17 8.70
C THR A 11 0.73 -6.04 9.61
N LEU A 12 1.34 -4.86 9.48
CA LEU A 12 1.04 -3.72 10.35
C LEU A 12 -0.03 -2.78 9.76
N ASP A 13 -0.28 -2.86 8.47
CA ASP A 13 -1.07 -1.89 7.70
C ASP A 13 -2.40 -2.42 7.15
N SER A 14 -2.65 -3.73 7.21
CA SER A 14 -3.84 -4.33 6.56
C SER A 14 -4.49 -5.49 7.32
N ASP A 15 -4.22 -5.67 8.61
CA ASP A 15 -4.78 -6.77 9.43
C ASP A 15 -4.55 -8.17 8.82
N ALA A 16 -3.34 -8.44 8.36
CA ALA A 16 -2.95 -9.69 7.68
C ALA A 16 -3.73 -9.96 6.37
N ARG A 17 -4.41 -8.95 5.82
CA ARG A 17 -5.01 -9.04 4.48
C ARG A 17 -3.96 -8.67 3.44
N HIS A 18 -3.90 -9.45 2.37
CA HIS A 18 -3.05 -9.10 1.23
C HIS A 18 -3.59 -7.85 0.52
N TRP A 19 -2.70 -6.91 0.14
CA TRP A 19 -3.05 -5.62 -0.45
C TRP A 19 -3.88 -5.73 -1.74
N ASN A 20 -3.73 -6.81 -2.50
CA ASN A 20 -4.62 -7.11 -3.63
C ASN A 20 -6.11 -7.04 -3.26
N TYR A 21 -6.49 -7.57 -2.09
CA TYR A 21 -7.89 -7.54 -1.65
C TYR A 21 -8.32 -6.16 -1.14
N VAL A 22 -7.44 -5.46 -0.44
CA VAL A 22 -7.74 -4.10 0.06
C VAL A 22 -7.96 -3.13 -1.10
N LEU A 23 -7.09 -3.18 -2.11
CA LEU A 23 -7.25 -2.37 -3.34
C LEU A 23 -8.52 -2.74 -4.09
N ARG A 24 -8.82 -4.04 -4.24
CA ARG A 24 -10.06 -4.48 -4.89
C ARG A 24 -11.31 -3.96 -4.19
N ASP A 25 -11.32 -3.91 -2.86
CA ASP A 25 -12.42 -3.30 -2.11
C ASP A 25 -12.53 -1.80 -2.43
N GLY A 26 -11.40 -1.10 -2.58
CA GLY A 26 -11.36 0.30 -3.02
C GLY A 26 -12.00 0.49 -4.41
N PHE A 27 -11.68 -0.38 -5.38
CA PHE A 27 -12.34 -0.36 -6.70
C PHE A 27 -13.85 -0.67 -6.60
N SER A 28 -14.25 -1.54 -5.67
CA SER A 28 -15.67 -1.79 -5.40
C SER A 28 -16.38 -0.56 -4.83
N GLN A 29 -15.71 0.26 -4.02
CA GLN A 29 -16.24 1.56 -3.58
C GLN A 29 -16.35 2.53 -4.75
N ALA A 30 -15.35 2.61 -5.62
CA ALA A 30 -15.39 3.46 -6.80
C ALA A 30 -16.52 3.05 -7.78
N ALA A 31 -16.87 1.76 -7.85
CA ALA A 31 -17.96 1.26 -8.68
C ALA A 31 -19.33 1.86 -8.31
N LEU A 32 -19.52 2.34 -7.09
CA LEU A 32 -20.77 3.01 -6.67
C LEU A 32 -21.01 4.31 -7.45
N SER A 33 -19.94 5.01 -7.85
CA SER A 33 -20.00 6.24 -8.65
C SER A 33 -19.62 6.03 -10.12
N HIS A 34 -18.92 4.93 -10.42
CA HIS A 34 -18.45 4.56 -11.75
C HIS A 34 -18.93 3.13 -12.10
N PRO A 35 -20.20 2.95 -12.50
CA PRO A 35 -20.84 1.63 -12.64
C PRO A 35 -20.13 0.68 -13.60
N ALA A 36 -19.35 1.19 -14.58
CA ALA A 36 -18.54 0.35 -15.46
C ALA A 36 -17.56 -0.56 -14.71
N LEU A 37 -17.07 -0.12 -13.53
CA LEU A 37 -16.18 -0.92 -12.68
C LEU A 37 -16.85 -2.16 -12.08
N SER A 38 -18.19 -2.26 -12.10
CA SER A 38 -18.91 -3.48 -11.67
C SER A 38 -18.60 -4.69 -12.58
N GLN A 39 -18.09 -4.44 -13.78
CA GLN A 39 -17.66 -5.48 -14.73
C GLN A 39 -16.19 -5.89 -14.56
N LEU A 40 -15.50 -5.34 -13.56
CA LEU A 40 -14.12 -5.68 -13.26
C LEU A 40 -14.03 -7.11 -12.70
N ASP A 41 -13.77 -8.07 -13.58
CA ASP A 41 -13.61 -9.47 -13.20
C ASP A 41 -12.26 -9.74 -12.51
N THR A 42 -12.08 -10.96 -12.05
CA THR A 42 -10.90 -11.35 -11.28
C THR A 42 -9.62 -11.34 -12.11
N ASP A 43 -9.68 -11.72 -13.38
CA ASP A 43 -8.50 -11.86 -14.24
C ASP A 43 -8.03 -10.48 -14.72
N ILE A 44 -8.96 -9.62 -15.13
CA ILE A 44 -8.68 -8.22 -15.50
C ILE A 44 -8.10 -7.48 -14.29
N TRP A 45 -8.72 -7.63 -13.12
CA TRP A 45 -8.21 -7.02 -11.88
C TRP A 45 -6.80 -7.50 -11.55
N ARG A 46 -6.57 -8.81 -11.61
CA ARG A 46 -5.26 -9.40 -11.33
C ARG A 46 -4.18 -8.86 -12.26
N ALA A 47 -4.49 -8.71 -13.55
CA ALA A 47 -3.57 -8.16 -14.54
C ALA A 47 -3.20 -6.70 -14.18
N ALA A 48 -4.18 -5.85 -13.86
CA ALA A 48 -3.95 -4.46 -13.47
C ALA A 48 -3.12 -4.35 -12.18
N TYR A 49 -3.46 -5.14 -11.15
CA TYR A 49 -2.70 -5.19 -9.89
C TYR A 49 -1.24 -5.61 -10.11
N VAL A 50 -1.01 -6.69 -10.86
CA VAL A 50 0.36 -7.18 -11.16
C VAL A 50 1.14 -6.16 -11.99
N HIS A 51 0.48 -5.47 -12.93
CA HIS A 51 1.10 -4.39 -13.70
C HIS A 51 1.59 -3.26 -12.77
N GLY A 52 0.75 -2.77 -11.87
CA GLY A 52 1.12 -1.74 -10.89
C GLY A 52 2.30 -2.16 -10.01
N GLU A 53 2.26 -3.39 -9.44
CA GLU A 53 3.36 -3.93 -8.62
C GLU A 53 4.69 -4.00 -9.38
N ARG A 54 4.67 -4.54 -10.60
CA ARG A 54 5.88 -4.68 -11.43
C ARG A 54 6.44 -3.34 -11.84
N THR A 55 5.59 -2.41 -12.25
CA THR A 55 6.01 -1.08 -12.66
C THR A 55 6.69 -0.33 -11.52
N LEU A 56 6.09 -0.34 -10.33
CA LEU A 56 6.68 0.28 -9.12
C LEU A 56 7.97 -0.40 -8.67
N ALA A 57 8.12 -1.72 -8.89
CA ALA A 57 9.34 -2.44 -8.54
C ALA A 57 10.50 -2.19 -9.52
N GLN A 58 10.21 -1.83 -10.76
CA GLN A 58 11.18 -1.69 -11.83
C GLN A 58 11.55 -0.23 -12.16
N GLN A 59 10.67 0.72 -11.83
CA GLN A 59 10.83 2.12 -12.16
C GLN A 59 10.89 2.98 -10.89
N PRO A 60 11.72 4.03 -10.85
CA PRO A 60 11.86 4.92 -9.70
C PRO A 60 10.70 5.95 -9.63
N ILE A 61 9.47 5.46 -9.62
CA ILE A 61 8.25 6.30 -9.56
C ILE A 61 8.00 6.79 -8.14
N ILE A 62 8.26 5.91 -7.15
CA ILE A 62 8.10 6.25 -5.74
C ILE A 62 9.36 6.94 -5.25
N LEU A 63 9.19 8.13 -4.67
CA LEU A 63 10.27 8.93 -4.10
C LEU A 63 10.42 8.62 -2.60
N PRO A 64 11.62 8.78 -2.02
CA PRO A 64 11.86 8.50 -0.59
C PRO A 64 10.96 9.29 0.37
N GLU A 65 10.51 10.48 -0.03
CA GLU A 65 9.63 11.37 0.71
C GLU A 65 8.14 11.11 0.52
N ASP A 66 7.75 10.24 -0.42
CA ASP A 66 6.34 9.93 -0.66
C ASP A 66 5.75 9.22 0.57
N ASP A 67 4.69 9.78 1.13
CA ASP A 67 3.88 9.11 2.14
C ASP A 67 3.02 7.99 1.51
N PHE A 68 2.25 7.27 2.34
CA PHE A 68 1.47 6.15 1.83
C PHE A 68 0.30 6.59 0.94
N ALA A 69 -0.30 7.73 1.22
CA ALA A 69 -1.37 8.29 0.37
C ALA A 69 -0.85 8.62 -1.03
N THR A 70 0.33 9.23 -1.11
CA THR A 70 1.01 9.54 -2.39
C THR A 70 1.39 8.27 -3.14
N LEU A 71 1.94 7.26 -2.44
CA LEU A 71 2.24 5.95 -3.01
C LEU A 71 0.99 5.30 -3.59
N LEU A 72 -0.11 5.26 -2.82
CA LEU A 72 -1.38 4.69 -3.26
C LEU A 72 -1.91 5.40 -4.49
N HIS A 73 -1.89 6.73 -4.51
CA HIS A 73 -2.32 7.51 -5.66
C HIS A 73 -1.54 7.15 -6.92
N LYS A 74 -0.21 7.10 -6.85
CA LYS A 74 0.66 6.69 -7.96
C LYS A 74 0.37 5.26 -8.41
N LYS A 75 0.22 4.33 -7.47
CA LYS A 75 -0.07 2.92 -7.76
C LYS A 75 -1.41 2.74 -8.44
N VAL A 76 -2.47 3.33 -7.89
CA VAL A 76 -3.83 3.22 -8.44
C VAL A 76 -3.92 3.89 -9.82
N THR A 77 -3.16 4.98 -10.06
CA THR A 77 -3.05 5.58 -11.40
C THR A 77 -2.57 4.56 -12.43
N LEU A 78 -1.49 3.82 -12.12
CA LEU A 78 -0.97 2.77 -13.01
C LEU A 78 -2.00 1.64 -13.25
N GLU A 79 -2.74 1.25 -12.21
CA GLU A 79 -3.77 0.23 -12.31
C GLU A 79 -4.94 0.70 -13.19
N VAL A 80 -5.43 1.93 -13.00
CA VAL A 80 -6.51 2.53 -13.82
C VAL A 80 -6.07 2.72 -15.28
N GLU A 81 -4.83 3.15 -15.52
CA GLU A 81 -4.27 3.24 -16.87
C GLU A 81 -4.25 1.89 -17.56
N HIS A 82 -3.80 0.83 -16.85
CA HIS A 82 -3.80 -0.53 -17.39
C HIS A 82 -5.23 -1.03 -17.69
N LEU A 83 -6.20 -0.74 -16.84
CA LEU A 83 -7.61 -1.05 -17.12
C LEU A 83 -8.10 -0.38 -18.42
N CYS A 84 -7.64 0.84 -18.71
CA CYS A 84 -8.02 1.54 -19.93
C CYS A 84 -7.29 1.03 -21.18
N THR A 85 -6.03 0.61 -21.06
CA THR A 85 -5.20 0.21 -22.23
C THR A 85 -5.39 -1.27 -22.57
N GLU A 86 -5.48 -2.14 -21.57
CA GLU A 86 -5.51 -3.60 -21.74
C GLU A 86 -6.79 -4.24 -21.18
N GLY A 87 -7.44 -3.60 -20.22
CA GLY A 87 -8.64 -4.14 -19.55
C GLY A 87 -9.96 -3.88 -20.27
N GLY A 88 -9.95 -3.11 -21.37
CA GLY A 88 -11.14 -2.79 -22.16
C GLY A 88 -12.06 -1.73 -21.53
N PHE A 89 -11.61 -1.02 -20.50
CA PHE A 89 -12.37 0.07 -19.89
C PHE A 89 -12.11 1.39 -20.60
N HIS A 90 -13.14 2.22 -20.70
CA HIS A 90 -13.08 3.53 -21.34
C HIS A 90 -13.54 4.61 -20.35
N PHE A 91 -12.56 5.26 -19.68
CA PHE A 91 -12.82 6.35 -18.74
C PHE A 91 -12.25 7.65 -19.30
N SER A 92 -13.02 8.73 -19.20
CA SER A 92 -12.53 10.10 -19.42
C SER A 92 -11.46 10.44 -18.38
N THR A 93 -10.67 11.49 -18.63
CA THR A 93 -9.65 11.97 -17.67
C THR A 93 -10.24 12.24 -16.29
N LYS A 94 -11.41 12.90 -16.21
CA LYS A 94 -12.10 13.18 -14.94
C LYS A 94 -12.54 11.92 -14.21
N GLU A 95 -13.03 10.91 -14.94
CA GLU A 95 -13.42 9.64 -14.33
C GLU A 95 -12.19 8.89 -13.78
N ARG A 96 -11.07 8.88 -14.51
CA ARG A 96 -9.82 8.27 -14.03
C ARG A 96 -9.33 8.94 -12.75
N GLU A 97 -9.26 10.27 -12.71
CA GLU A 97 -8.89 11.05 -11.53
C GLU A 97 -9.82 10.73 -10.35
N SER A 98 -11.14 10.73 -10.58
CA SER A 98 -12.12 10.40 -9.55
C SER A 98 -11.98 8.97 -9.02
N ILE A 99 -11.75 7.99 -9.89
CA ILE A 99 -11.53 6.58 -9.49
C ILE A 99 -10.27 6.48 -8.65
N VAL A 100 -9.17 7.10 -9.09
CA VAL A 100 -7.90 7.10 -8.35
C VAL A 100 -8.08 7.70 -6.96
N ASP A 101 -8.73 8.85 -6.85
CA ASP A 101 -8.96 9.52 -5.56
C ASP A 101 -9.81 8.68 -4.61
N ILE A 102 -10.89 8.07 -5.10
CA ILE A 102 -11.77 7.22 -4.27
C ILE A 102 -10.99 6.00 -3.77
N VAL A 103 -10.31 5.29 -4.65
CA VAL A 103 -9.58 4.06 -4.31
C VAL A 103 -8.42 4.35 -3.36
N ALA A 104 -7.59 5.36 -3.67
CA ALA A 104 -6.46 5.73 -2.84
C ALA A 104 -6.90 6.20 -1.44
N THR A 105 -7.95 7.03 -1.36
CA THR A 105 -8.51 7.49 -0.08
C THR A 105 -9.07 6.34 0.75
N TYR A 106 -9.81 5.43 0.12
CA TYR A 106 -10.31 4.23 0.80
C TYR A 106 -9.17 3.42 1.40
N CYS A 107 -8.14 3.12 0.60
CA CYS A 107 -7.01 2.31 1.01
C CYS A 107 -6.18 2.98 2.13
N ASP A 108 -5.89 4.30 2.02
CA ASP A 108 -5.20 5.05 3.09
C ASP A 108 -6.00 5.04 4.39
N THR A 109 -7.32 5.20 4.31
CA THR A 109 -8.21 5.15 5.49
C THR A 109 -8.13 3.78 6.17
N GLN A 110 -8.14 2.67 5.41
CA GLN A 110 -8.01 1.33 5.95
C GLN A 110 -6.64 1.13 6.63
N ALA A 111 -5.56 1.54 5.96
CA ALA A 111 -4.21 1.45 6.51
C ALA A 111 -4.07 2.29 7.80
N ARG A 112 -4.62 3.49 7.82
CA ARG A 112 -4.61 4.39 9.00
C ARG A 112 -5.31 3.77 10.19
N HIS A 113 -6.49 3.17 10.00
CA HIS A 113 -7.20 2.47 11.07
C HIS A 113 -6.40 1.27 11.61
N THR A 114 -5.79 0.51 10.72
CA THR A 114 -5.01 -0.67 11.11
C THR A 114 -3.73 -0.28 11.83
N THR A 115 -2.99 0.70 11.33
CA THR A 115 -1.75 1.17 11.96
C THR A 115 -1.98 1.80 13.34
N LEU A 116 -3.11 2.49 13.54
CA LEU A 116 -3.50 2.99 14.87
C LEU A 116 -3.74 1.86 15.87
N ARG A 117 -4.31 0.75 15.44
CA ARG A 117 -4.47 -0.44 16.32
C ARG A 117 -3.13 -1.14 16.55
N ALA A 118 -2.33 -1.30 15.49
CA ALA A 118 -0.99 -1.85 15.59
C ALA A 118 -0.12 -1.05 16.57
N ARG A 119 -0.17 0.29 16.52
CA ARG A 119 0.55 1.17 17.46
C ARG A 119 0.28 0.81 18.92
N LYS A 120 -0.98 0.60 19.31
CA LYS A 120 -1.35 0.26 20.69
C LYS A 120 -0.73 -1.07 21.16
N VAL A 121 -0.68 -2.06 20.26
CA VAL A 121 -0.04 -3.35 20.56
C VAL A 121 1.48 -3.19 20.67
N LEU A 122 2.09 -2.45 19.76
CA LEU A 122 3.52 -2.19 19.76
C LEU A 122 3.95 -1.41 21.01
N ASP A 123 3.20 -0.38 21.42
CA ASP A 123 3.47 0.36 22.67
C ASP A 123 3.44 -0.56 23.89
N THR A 124 2.51 -1.53 23.93
CA THR A 124 2.44 -2.54 25.00
C THR A 124 3.68 -3.43 25.01
N LEU A 125 4.18 -3.82 23.84
CA LEU A 125 5.38 -4.65 23.72
C LEU A 125 6.64 -3.86 24.11
N VAL A 126 6.74 -2.58 23.74
CA VAL A 126 7.82 -1.69 24.21
C VAL A 126 7.81 -1.58 25.72
N ALA A 127 6.64 -1.38 26.35
CA ALA A 127 6.52 -1.32 27.81
C ALA A 127 6.94 -2.62 28.51
N ARG A 128 6.88 -3.77 27.80
CA ARG A 128 7.38 -5.06 28.27
C ARG A 128 8.88 -5.29 28.00
N GLY A 129 9.58 -4.32 27.43
CA GLY A 129 11.02 -4.37 27.22
C GLY A 129 11.45 -5.04 25.90
N TYR A 130 10.59 -5.13 24.90
CA TYR A 130 10.96 -5.59 23.56
C TYR A 130 11.52 -4.45 22.71
N ASN A 131 12.56 -4.77 21.92
CA ASN A 131 13.05 -3.91 20.85
C ASN A 131 12.51 -4.38 19.51
N PHE A 132 12.38 -3.45 18.55
CA PHE A 132 11.85 -3.77 17.23
C PHE A 132 12.86 -3.49 16.12
N VAL A 133 12.84 -4.35 15.12
CA VAL A 133 13.49 -4.15 13.82
C VAL A 133 12.44 -4.39 12.76
N LEU A 134 12.31 -3.45 11.83
CA LEU A 134 11.47 -3.63 10.65
C LEU A 134 12.30 -4.25 9.52
N VAL A 135 11.77 -5.31 8.89
CA VAL A 135 12.35 -5.94 7.70
C VAL A 135 11.26 -6.08 6.65
N THR A 136 11.30 -5.26 5.61
CA THR A 136 10.21 -5.18 4.65
C THR A 136 10.67 -5.13 3.19
N ASN A 137 9.87 -5.73 2.30
CA ASN A 137 9.98 -5.47 0.87
C ASN A 137 9.15 -4.23 0.55
N PHE A 138 9.83 -3.10 0.28
CA PHE A 138 9.16 -1.83 0.02
C PHE A 138 9.88 -1.04 -1.08
N TYR A 139 9.42 0.16 -1.40
CA TYR A 139 9.81 0.92 -2.61
C TYR A 139 10.85 2.01 -2.35
N GLY A 140 11.46 2.08 -1.18
CA GLY A 140 12.45 3.09 -0.79
C GLY A 140 11.91 4.22 0.08
N ASN A 141 10.61 4.22 0.37
CA ASN A 141 9.91 5.28 1.09
C ASN A 141 9.32 4.83 2.44
N ILE A 142 9.66 3.66 2.96
CA ILE A 142 9.03 3.12 4.18
C ILE A 142 9.16 4.08 5.39
N ARG A 143 10.22 4.87 5.47
CA ARG A 143 10.39 5.85 6.55
C ARG A 143 9.33 6.95 6.51
N ALA A 144 9.05 7.50 5.34
CA ALA A 144 8.00 8.51 5.15
C ALA A 144 6.61 7.92 5.48
N VAL A 145 6.36 6.69 5.06
CA VAL A 145 5.11 5.96 5.37
C VAL A 145 4.95 5.77 6.88
N LEU A 146 5.97 5.25 7.57
CA LEU A 146 5.92 5.06 9.02
C LEU A 146 5.75 6.37 9.77
N GLN A 147 6.39 7.45 9.31
CA GLN A 147 6.24 8.78 9.90
C GLN A 147 4.80 9.29 9.75
N GLY A 148 4.20 9.14 8.57
CA GLY A 148 2.83 9.56 8.30
C GLY A 148 1.78 8.84 9.16
N TYR A 149 2.09 7.61 9.62
CA TYR A 149 1.24 6.83 10.51
C TYR A 149 1.67 6.84 11.98
N GLY A 150 2.70 7.62 12.34
CA GLY A 150 3.17 7.72 13.71
C GLY A 150 3.79 6.43 14.25
N LEU A 151 4.47 5.66 13.41
CA LEU A 151 5.11 4.39 13.78
C LEU A 151 6.65 4.47 13.72
N LEU A 152 7.23 5.52 13.14
CA LEU A 152 8.68 5.58 12.87
C LEU A 152 9.53 5.50 14.13
N ASP A 153 9.08 6.12 15.21
CA ASP A 153 9.75 6.16 16.51
C ASP A 153 9.90 4.77 17.16
N LEU A 154 9.05 3.82 16.79
CA LEU A 154 9.07 2.44 17.32
C LEU A 154 10.14 1.56 16.67
N PHE A 155 10.65 1.94 15.50
CA PHE A 155 11.60 1.13 14.72
C PHE A 155 12.96 1.82 14.59
N PRO A 156 13.85 1.71 15.59
CA PRO A 156 15.18 2.31 15.54
C PRO A 156 16.05 1.71 14.43
N ARG A 157 15.73 0.49 13.98
CA ARG A 157 16.39 -0.16 12.85
C ARG A 157 15.35 -0.61 11.82
N ILE A 158 15.60 -0.21 10.57
CA ILE A 158 14.76 -0.54 9.41
C ILE A 158 15.67 -1.12 8.33
N VAL A 159 15.30 -2.30 7.83
CA VAL A 159 15.91 -2.96 6.68
C VAL A 159 14.85 -3.01 5.57
N GLU A 160 15.05 -2.21 4.56
CA GLU A 160 14.15 -2.09 3.41
C GLU A 160 14.81 -2.67 2.17
N SER A 161 14.10 -3.49 1.41
CA SER A 161 14.65 -4.20 0.25
C SER A 161 15.23 -3.26 -0.82
N ALA A 162 14.57 -2.14 -1.09
CA ALA A 162 15.02 -1.17 -2.08
C ALA A 162 16.37 -0.56 -1.71
N THR A 163 16.64 -0.34 -0.41
CA THR A 163 17.90 0.20 0.10
C THR A 163 18.94 -0.90 0.29
N ALA A 164 18.52 -2.09 0.71
CA ALA A 164 19.42 -3.23 0.94
C ALA A 164 19.90 -3.91 -0.35
N GLY A 165 19.22 -3.66 -1.48
CA GLY A 165 19.54 -4.26 -2.79
C GLY A 165 19.14 -5.73 -2.91
N VAL A 166 18.46 -6.30 -1.90
CA VAL A 166 17.95 -7.67 -1.89
C VAL A 166 16.54 -7.70 -1.32
N ARG A 167 15.70 -8.58 -1.87
CA ARG A 167 14.36 -8.82 -1.35
C ARG A 167 14.37 -10.01 -0.39
N LYS A 168 13.58 -9.94 0.67
CA LYS A 168 13.32 -11.12 1.49
C LYS A 168 12.46 -12.12 0.70
N PRO A 169 12.60 -13.42 0.98
CA PRO A 169 11.78 -14.47 0.38
C PRO A 169 10.28 -14.25 0.55
#